data_aadf91668c8d9002612a22fee87577e7
#
_entry.id   aadf91668c8d9002612a22fee87577e7
#
_cell.length_a   1.000
_cell.length_b   1.000
_cell.length_c   1.000
_cell.angle_alpha   90.00
_cell.angle_beta   90.00
_cell.angle_gamma   90.00
#
_symmetry.space_group_name_H-M   'P 1'
#
loop_
_entity.id
_entity.type
_entity.pdbx_description
1 polymer ?
#
loop_
_entity_poly.entity_id
_entity_poly.type
_entity_poly.pdbx_seq_one_letter_code
_entity_poly.pdbx_strand_id
1 'polypeptide(L)'
;MTGAPVVFVIDDDPSVRSSLKFLISTVGLQVESFDSADSFLHRKPPDVPCCLVLDVRLPGLSGLDFQRELTTRNIRIPIVFVTGHGDIPMSVRAMKAGAIEFLTKPFRDQDLLDGIRIALERDRDRREQEKEASDLQQRFESLTHREQEVIFMVASGMLNKQIAGQLGTAENTVKVHRSRAMEKMHAQSLADLVRMIVKLKGPSKKAS
;
A
#
# COMPACT_ATOMS: atom_id res chain seq x y z
N MET A 1 13.18 -6.88 -4.10
CA MET A 1 13.80 -5.54 -4.24
C MET A 1 14.11 -5.04 -2.85
N THR A 2 15.39 -5.02 -2.49
CA THR A 2 15.87 -4.73 -1.13
C THR A 2 16.63 -3.40 -1.14
N GLY A 3 15.94 -2.32 -1.49
CA GLY A 3 16.49 -0.98 -1.25
C GLY A 3 16.32 -0.61 0.23
N ALA A 4 17.26 0.17 0.77
CA ALA A 4 17.14 0.69 2.12
C ALA A 4 15.89 1.59 2.23
N PRO A 5 15.11 1.50 3.32
CA PRO A 5 13.94 2.34 3.53
C PRO A 5 14.33 3.82 3.64
N VAL A 6 13.42 4.70 3.23
CA VAL A 6 13.65 6.15 3.21
C VAL A 6 12.65 6.85 4.13
N VAL A 7 13.15 7.73 4.99
CA VAL A 7 12.34 8.63 5.81
C VAL A 7 12.40 10.02 5.19
N PHE A 8 11.24 10.56 4.82
CA PHE A 8 11.11 11.94 4.40
C PHE A 8 10.82 12.82 5.62
N VAL A 9 11.45 13.98 5.69
CA VAL A 9 11.22 14.96 6.75
C VAL A 9 10.80 16.27 6.12
N ILE A 10 9.64 16.78 6.50
CA ILE A 10 9.16 18.12 6.08
C ILE A 10 8.96 18.99 7.32
N ASP A 11 9.76 20.02 7.42
CA ASP A 11 9.72 21.02 8.50
C ASP A 11 10.34 22.31 7.94
N ASP A 12 9.81 23.49 8.21
CA ASP A 12 10.33 24.75 7.69
C ASP A 12 11.60 25.24 8.43
N ASP A 13 11.80 24.78 9.69
CA ASP A 13 12.98 25.12 10.47
C ASP A 13 14.20 24.23 10.08
N PRO A 14 15.30 24.81 9.56
CA PRO A 14 16.47 24.06 9.15
C PRO A 14 17.18 23.38 10.34
N SER A 15 17.08 23.92 11.54
CA SER A 15 17.68 23.32 12.75
C SER A 15 16.94 22.05 13.15
N VAL A 16 15.60 22.07 13.09
CA VAL A 16 14.75 20.92 13.34
C VAL A 16 15.02 19.84 12.29
N ARG A 17 15.04 20.21 10.99
CA ARG A 17 15.37 19.26 9.93
C ARG A 17 16.73 18.57 10.14
N SER A 18 17.75 19.35 10.52
CA SER A 18 19.09 18.83 10.77
C SER A 18 19.12 17.88 11.96
N SER A 19 18.44 18.22 13.05
CA SER A 19 18.34 17.41 14.26
C SER A 19 17.61 16.09 14.00
N LEU A 20 16.45 16.15 13.30
CA LEU A 20 15.68 14.96 12.91
C LEU A 20 16.49 14.06 11.97
N LYS A 21 17.14 14.64 10.96
CA LYS A 21 18.01 13.92 10.05
C LYS A 21 19.15 13.20 10.78
N PHE A 22 19.81 13.89 11.70
CA PHE A 22 20.86 13.29 12.51
C PHE A 22 20.31 12.10 13.31
N LEU A 23 19.25 12.31 14.10
CA LEU A 23 18.64 11.28 14.96
C LEU A 23 18.24 10.05 14.14
N ILE A 24 17.53 10.23 13.05
CA ILE A 24 17.04 9.12 12.21
C ILE A 24 18.20 8.37 11.55
N SER A 25 19.27 9.09 11.17
CA SER A 25 20.47 8.48 10.58
C SER A 25 21.26 7.62 11.58
N THR A 26 21.18 7.88 12.90
CA THR A 26 21.88 7.09 13.92
C THR A 26 21.42 5.63 13.98
N VAL A 27 20.18 5.35 13.51
CA VAL A 27 19.63 3.99 13.42
C VAL A 27 19.77 3.37 12.03
N GLY A 28 20.60 3.96 11.16
CA GLY A 28 20.92 3.42 9.84
C GLY A 28 19.86 3.66 8.76
N LEU A 29 18.87 4.53 9.00
CA LEU A 29 17.84 4.88 8.02
C LEU A 29 18.32 6.01 7.09
N GLN A 30 17.93 5.93 5.82
CA GLN A 30 18.15 7.02 4.86
C GLN A 30 17.13 8.14 5.10
N VAL A 31 17.59 9.39 5.02
CA VAL A 31 16.75 10.58 5.26
C VAL A 31 16.87 11.56 4.11
N GLU A 32 15.75 11.94 3.54
CA GLU A 32 15.62 13.08 2.63
C GLU A 32 14.79 14.16 3.34
N SER A 33 15.25 15.41 3.35
CA SER A 33 14.57 16.50 4.05
C SER A 33 14.16 17.62 3.10
N PHE A 34 12.99 18.23 3.36
CA PHE A 34 12.36 19.26 2.56
C PHE A 34 11.94 20.42 3.48
N ASP A 35 11.98 21.61 2.96
CA ASP A 35 11.56 22.84 3.64
C ASP A 35 10.07 23.14 3.49
N SER A 36 9.41 22.47 2.56
CA SER A 36 8.00 22.71 2.23
C SER A 36 7.32 21.46 1.67
N ALA A 37 6.01 21.43 1.75
CA ALA A 37 5.16 20.43 1.12
C ALA A 37 5.32 20.41 -0.41
N ASP A 38 5.46 21.58 -1.01
CA ASP A 38 5.62 21.72 -2.47
C ASP A 38 6.92 21.09 -2.97
N SER A 39 8.05 21.35 -2.29
CA SER A 39 9.34 20.71 -2.61
C SER A 39 9.25 19.19 -2.57
N PHE A 40 8.52 18.62 -1.61
CA PHE A 40 8.28 17.18 -1.53
C PHE A 40 7.42 16.65 -2.69
N LEU A 41 6.38 17.37 -3.10
CA LEU A 41 5.48 16.91 -4.19
C LEU A 41 6.18 16.80 -5.54
N HIS A 42 7.25 17.54 -5.76
CA HIS A 42 8.09 17.43 -6.96
C HIS A 42 9.01 16.19 -6.94
N ARG A 43 9.13 15.52 -5.80
CA ARG A 43 9.92 14.30 -5.62
C ARG A 43 9.12 13.07 -6.01
N LYS A 44 9.63 12.29 -6.97
CA LYS A 44 9.02 10.99 -7.28
C LYS A 44 9.28 10.01 -6.12
N PRO A 45 8.24 9.43 -5.50
CA PRO A 45 8.42 8.44 -4.43
C PRO A 45 9.31 7.28 -4.90
N PRO A 46 10.26 6.80 -4.07
CA PRO A 46 11.09 5.67 -4.40
C PRO A 46 10.28 4.36 -4.32
N ASP A 47 10.74 3.34 -5.03
CA ASP A 47 10.14 2.00 -4.96
C ASP A 47 10.72 1.17 -3.79
N VAL A 48 10.77 1.78 -2.62
CA VAL A 48 11.19 1.17 -1.35
C VAL A 48 10.25 1.62 -0.25
N PRO A 49 10.18 0.89 0.90
CA PRO A 49 9.38 1.33 2.04
C PRO A 49 9.77 2.74 2.47
N CYS A 50 8.77 3.58 2.69
CA CYS A 50 9.02 4.96 3.11
C CYS A 50 7.96 5.46 4.08
N CYS A 51 8.32 6.50 4.85
CA CYS A 51 7.39 7.23 5.69
C CYS A 51 7.71 8.72 5.67
N LEU A 52 6.78 9.54 6.13
CA LEU A 52 6.88 10.98 6.19
C LEU A 52 6.80 11.45 7.65
N VAL A 53 7.83 12.13 8.11
CA VAL A 53 7.83 12.92 9.34
C VAL A 53 7.47 14.35 8.95
N LEU A 54 6.37 14.86 9.47
CA LEU A 54 5.72 16.07 8.97
C LEU A 54 5.41 17.05 10.10
N ASP A 55 5.90 18.30 9.99
CA ASP A 55 5.40 19.34 10.86
C ASP A 55 3.95 19.72 10.48
N VAL A 56 3.15 19.98 11.49
CA VAL A 56 1.77 20.48 11.31
C VAL A 56 1.77 21.93 10.83
N ARG A 57 2.73 22.75 11.27
CA ARG A 57 2.83 24.14 10.89
C ARG A 57 3.85 24.36 9.79
N LEU A 58 3.39 24.30 8.55
CA LEU A 58 4.20 24.66 7.40
C LEU A 58 3.72 26.00 6.82
N PRO A 59 4.61 26.79 6.22
CA PRO A 59 4.22 28.01 5.51
C PRO A 59 3.28 27.70 4.36
N GLY A 60 2.17 28.40 4.28
CA GLY A 60 1.20 28.32 3.19
C GLY A 60 0.19 27.18 3.31
N LEU A 61 0.61 25.96 3.61
CA LEU A 61 -0.26 24.77 3.72
C LEU A 61 -0.01 24.06 5.05
N SER A 62 -1.06 23.86 5.86
CA SER A 62 -0.88 23.10 7.11
C SER A 62 -0.57 21.62 6.80
N GLY A 63 0.21 20.96 7.69
CA GLY A 63 0.51 19.55 7.54
C GLY A 63 -0.74 18.66 7.52
N LEU A 64 -1.83 19.05 8.20
CA LEU A 64 -3.10 18.35 8.16
C LEU A 64 -3.82 18.49 6.81
N ASP A 65 -3.72 19.65 6.18
CA ASP A 65 -4.27 19.86 4.84
C ASP A 65 -3.41 19.14 3.80
N PHE A 66 -2.09 19.13 4.02
CA PHE A 66 -1.18 18.35 3.18
C PHE A 66 -1.45 16.84 3.26
N GLN A 67 -1.76 16.29 4.43
CA GLN A 67 -2.20 14.90 4.56
C GLN A 67 -3.43 14.60 3.68
N ARG A 68 -4.40 15.52 3.62
CA ARG A 68 -5.58 15.39 2.74
C ARG A 68 -5.20 15.47 1.27
N GLU A 69 -4.30 16.39 0.92
CA GLU A 69 -3.80 16.53 -0.45
C GLU A 69 -3.08 15.28 -0.93
N LEU A 70 -2.22 14.67 -0.11
CA LEU A 70 -1.59 13.39 -0.42
C LEU A 70 -2.64 12.29 -0.71
N THR A 71 -3.69 12.23 0.11
CA THR A 71 -4.80 11.28 -0.10
C THR A 71 -5.53 11.55 -1.43
N THR A 72 -5.81 12.80 -1.76
CA THR A 72 -6.47 13.19 -3.01
C THR A 72 -5.62 12.86 -4.24
N ARG A 73 -4.30 12.97 -4.12
CA ARG A 73 -3.33 12.61 -5.17
C ARG A 73 -3.02 11.10 -5.21
N ASN A 74 -3.69 10.29 -4.37
CA ASN A 74 -3.43 8.84 -4.22
C ASN A 74 -1.98 8.52 -3.81
N ILE A 75 -1.31 9.44 -3.11
CA ILE A 75 0.02 9.23 -2.53
C ILE A 75 -0.18 8.63 -1.15
N ARG A 76 0.05 7.32 -1.05
CA ARG A 76 -0.20 6.54 0.17
C ARG A 76 1.09 6.37 0.97
N ILE A 77 1.55 7.44 1.58
CA ILE A 77 2.71 7.43 2.46
C ILE A 77 2.25 7.52 3.92
N PRO A 78 2.70 6.62 4.82
CA PRO A 78 2.41 6.74 6.24
C PRO A 78 3.05 7.99 6.85
N ILE A 79 2.31 8.69 7.71
CA ILE A 79 2.71 9.99 8.28
C ILE A 79 2.87 9.87 9.79
N VAL A 80 3.98 10.40 10.30
CA VAL A 80 4.25 10.70 11.70
C VAL A 80 4.28 12.21 11.84
N PHE A 81 3.34 12.80 12.57
CA PHE A 81 3.35 14.23 12.84
C PHE A 81 4.28 14.58 13.99
N VAL A 82 5.01 15.70 13.81
CA VAL A 82 5.90 16.26 14.85
C VAL A 82 5.68 17.77 14.89
N THR A 83 5.16 18.32 15.99
CA THR A 83 4.82 19.75 16.04
C THR A 83 5.11 20.40 17.39
N GLY A 84 5.54 21.66 17.38
CA GLY A 84 5.70 22.47 18.59
C GLY A 84 4.37 23.00 19.16
N HIS A 85 3.27 22.91 18.41
CA HIS A 85 1.97 23.49 18.77
C HIS A 85 0.84 22.50 18.46
N GLY A 86 0.84 21.38 19.17
CA GLY A 86 -0.22 20.39 19.08
C GLY A 86 -1.30 20.61 20.14
N ASP A 87 -2.55 20.46 19.74
CA ASP A 87 -3.68 20.35 20.66
C ASP A 87 -4.41 19.00 20.47
N ILE A 88 -5.25 18.64 21.44
CA ILE A 88 -6.01 17.36 21.40
C ILE A 88 -6.89 17.28 20.13
N PRO A 89 -7.66 18.32 19.75
CA PRO A 89 -8.44 18.29 18.51
C PRO A 89 -7.61 18.05 17.25
N MET A 90 -6.39 18.61 17.16
CA MET A 90 -5.46 18.38 16.05
C MET A 90 -4.99 16.93 15.97
N SER A 91 -4.52 16.38 17.10
CA SER A 91 -4.05 15.01 17.15
C SER A 91 -5.17 14.01 16.77
N VAL A 92 -6.38 14.22 17.30
CA VAL A 92 -7.54 13.39 16.95
C VAL A 92 -7.87 13.47 15.45
N ARG A 93 -7.79 14.65 14.83
CA ARG A 93 -8.01 14.81 13.38
C ARG A 93 -6.95 14.08 12.56
N ALA A 94 -5.66 14.24 12.91
CA ALA A 94 -4.56 13.58 12.25
C ALA A 94 -4.71 12.05 12.30
N MET A 95 -4.98 11.50 13.49
CA MET A 95 -5.14 10.06 13.69
C MET A 95 -6.36 9.50 12.96
N LYS A 96 -7.50 10.20 12.99
CA LYS A 96 -8.70 9.82 12.21
C LYS A 96 -8.45 9.86 10.69
N ALA A 97 -7.57 10.72 10.23
CA ALA A 97 -7.15 10.80 8.83
C ALA A 97 -6.07 9.76 8.47
N GLY A 98 -5.70 8.87 9.39
CA GLY A 98 -4.82 7.73 9.16
C GLY A 98 -3.34 7.99 9.44
N ALA A 99 -2.99 9.04 10.18
CA ALA A 99 -1.63 9.20 10.69
C ALA A 99 -1.23 8.02 11.57
N ILE A 100 0.07 7.71 11.58
CA ILE A 100 0.63 6.64 12.39
C ILE A 100 0.81 7.11 13.83
N GLU A 101 1.33 8.33 13.99
CA GLU A 101 1.64 8.92 15.29
C GLU A 101 1.54 10.45 15.23
N PHE A 102 1.33 11.06 16.39
CA PHE A 102 1.30 12.52 16.54
C PHE A 102 2.10 12.92 17.80
N LEU A 103 3.27 13.52 17.60
CA LEU A 103 4.21 13.87 18.65
C LEU A 103 4.28 15.39 18.83
N THR A 104 4.19 15.85 20.08
CA THR A 104 4.39 17.26 20.43
C THR A 104 5.82 17.50 20.89
N LYS A 105 6.48 18.52 20.33
CA LYS A 105 7.82 18.98 20.77
C LYS A 105 7.71 19.65 22.16
N PRO A 106 8.57 19.31 23.15
CA PRO A 106 9.63 18.30 23.08
C PRO A 106 9.08 16.87 23.26
N PHE A 107 9.59 15.92 22.48
CA PHE A 107 9.26 14.50 22.54
C PHE A 107 10.54 13.68 22.86
N ARG A 108 10.38 12.42 23.24
CA ARG A 108 11.52 11.51 23.42
C ARG A 108 11.94 10.95 22.05
N ASP A 109 13.25 10.88 21.82
CA ASP A 109 13.81 10.33 20.57
C ASP A 109 13.24 8.95 20.23
N GLN A 110 13.05 8.11 21.27
CA GLN A 110 12.51 6.77 21.11
C GLN A 110 11.07 6.77 20.57
N ASP A 111 10.23 7.71 21.01
CA ASP A 111 8.83 7.80 20.55
C ASP A 111 8.78 8.08 19.04
N LEU A 112 9.66 8.96 18.54
CA LEU A 112 9.77 9.24 17.10
C LEU A 112 10.28 8.00 16.33
N LEU A 113 11.33 7.36 16.82
CA LEU A 113 11.90 6.18 16.16
C LEU A 113 10.92 5.00 16.13
N ASP A 114 10.13 4.80 17.18
CA ASP A 114 9.07 3.79 17.22
C ASP A 114 7.94 4.12 16.22
N GLY A 115 7.51 5.38 16.14
CA GLY A 115 6.54 5.83 15.15
C GLY A 115 7.01 5.61 13.71
N ILE A 116 8.27 5.94 13.43
CA ILE A 116 8.91 5.70 12.12
C ILE A 116 8.94 4.21 11.80
N ARG A 117 9.34 3.35 12.75
CA ARG A 117 9.38 1.90 12.56
C ARG A 117 8.01 1.35 12.18
N ILE A 118 6.97 1.69 12.93
CA ILE A 118 5.58 1.29 12.65
C ILE A 118 5.15 1.78 11.26
N ALA A 119 5.49 3.02 10.91
CA ALA A 119 5.17 3.60 9.60
C ALA A 119 5.83 2.83 8.45
N LEU A 120 7.12 2.51 8.56
CA LEU A 120 7.86 1.76 7.55
C LEU A 120 7.35 0.33 7.41
N GLU A 121 7.00 -0.35 8.50
CA GLU A 121 6.39 -1.69 8.47
C GLU A 121 5.04 -1.63 7.72
N ARG A 122 4.18 -0.66 8.05
CA ARG A 122 2.88 -0.50 7.38
C ARG A 122 3.01 -0.22 5.88
N ASP A 123 4.00 0.59 5.47
CA ASP A 123 4.25 0.84 4.04
C ASP A 123 4.79 -0.40 3.33
N ARG A 124 5.64 -1.19 3.99
CA ARG A 124 6.15 -2.46 3.46
C ARG A 124 5.01 -3.45 3.19
N ASP A 125 4.16 -3.68 4.19
CA ASP A 125 3.03 -4.61 4.09
C ASP A 125 2.06 -4.18 2.98
N ARG A 126 1.77 -2.87 2.87
CA ARG A 126 0.92 -2.33 1.81
C ARG A 126 1.52 -2.59 0.43
N ARG A 127 2.82 -2.31 0.25
CA ARG A 127 3.53 -2.52 -1.03
C ARG A 127 3.57 -4.00 -1.42
N GLU A 128 3.77 -4.88 -0.46
CA GLU A 128 3.76 -6.31 -0.68
C GLU A 128 2.38 -6.79 -1.14
N GLN A 129 1.32 -6.34 -0.48
CA GLN A 129 -0.06 -6.64 -0.87
C GLN A 129 -0.41 -6.08 -2.26
N GLU A 130 0.00 -4.84 -2.57
CA GLU A 130 -0.21 -4.23 -3.89
C GLU A 130 0.55 -5.00 -4.99
N LYS A 131 1.78 -5.44 -4.71
CA LYS A 131 2.56 -6.26 -5.63
C LYS A 131 1.91 -7.62 -5.86
N GLU A 132 1.52 -8.34 -4.80
CA GLU A 132 0.81 -9.61 -4.94
C GLU A 132 -0.49 -9.47 -5.75
N ALA A 133 -1.25 -8.39 -5.52
CA ALA A 133 -2.47 -8.13 -6.28
C ALA A 133 -2.17 -7.85 -7.75
N SER A 134 -1.13 -7.07 -8.05
CA SER A 134 -0.68 -6.79 -9.41
C SER A 134 -0.19 -8.05 -10.12
N ASP A 135 0.64 -8.87 -9.46
CA ASP A 135 1.14 -10.13 -10.01
C ASP A 135 -0.01 -11.11 -10.31
N LEU A 136 -1.00 -11.18 -9.42
CA LEU A 136 -2.19 -12.01 -9.61
C LEU A 136 -3.04 -11.51 -10.79
N GLN A 137 -3.22 -10.20 -10.90
CA GLN A 137 -3.94 -9.58 -12.01
C GLN A 137 -3.24 -9.87 -13.36
N GLN A 138 -1.92 -9.74 -13.43
CA GLN A 138 -1.15 -10.04 -14.64
C GLN A 138 -1.28 -11.52 -15.05
N ARG A 139 -1.23 -12.45 -14.09
CA ARG A 139 -1.46 -13.88 -14.37
C ARG A 139 -2.86 -14.12 -14.94
N PHE A 140 -3.88 -13.48 -14.36
CA PHE A 140 -5.24 -13.59 -14.84
C PHE A 140 -5.40 -13.02 -16.27
N GLU A 141 -4.79 -11.89 -16.57
CA GLU A 141 -4.80 -11.26 -17.90
C GLU A 141 -4.06 -12.09 -18.95
N SER A 142 -3.12 -12.96 -18.54
CA SER A 142 -2.44 -13.90 -19.44
C SER A 142 -3.32 -15.08 -19.89
N LEU A 143 -4.49 -15.26 -19.26
CA LEU A 143 -5.43 -16.30 -19.63
C LEU A 143 -6.16 -15.92 -20.91
N THR A 144 -6.37 -16.92 -21.78
CA THR A 144 -7.31 -16.74 -22.90
C THR A 144 -8.74 -16.60 -22.40
N HIS A 145 -9.60 -15.98 -23.18
CA HIS A 145 -11.03 -15.84 -22.83
C HIS A 145 -11.66 -17.17 -22.41
N ARG A 146 -11.32 -18.25 -23.11
CA ARG A 146 -11.85 -19.60 -22.81
C ARG A 146 -11.32 -20.16 -21.49
N GLU A 147 -10.06 -19.92 -21.17
CA GLU A 147 -9.48 -20.27 -19.88
C GLU A 147 -10.13 -19.51 -18.74
N GLN A 148 -10.41 -18.19 -18.92
CA GLN A 148 -11.13 -17.38 -17.94
C GLN A 148 -12.55 -17.90 -17.68
N GLU A 149 -13.32 -18.18 -18.73
CA GLU A 149 -14.67 -18.77 -18.60
C GLU A 149 -14.62 -20.06 -17.78
N VAL A 150 -13.71 -20.98 -18.15
CA VAL A 150 -13.58 -22.28 -17.47
C VAL A 150 -13.24 -22.10 -15.99
N ILE A 151 -12.27 -21.25 -15.63
CA ILE A 151 -11.90 -21.10 -14.21
C ILE A 151 -12.98 -20.42 -13.37
N PHE A 152 -13.76 -19.51 -13.95
CA PHE A 152 -14.90 -18.93 -13.23
C PHE A 152 -15.98 -19.98 -12.92
N MET A 153 -16.28 -20.87 -13.88
CA MET A 153 -17.23 -21.96 -13.66
C MET A 153 -16.70 -22.99 -12.67
N VAL A 154 -15.39 -23.32 -12.74
CA VAL A 154 -14.71 -24.19 -11.77
C VAL A 154 -14.74 -23.58 -10.36
N ALA A 155 -14.49 -22.26 -10.22
CA ALA A 155 -14.54 -21.57 -8.96
C ALA A 155 -15.96 -21.49 -8.36
N SER A 156 -16.99 -21.55 -9.21
CA SER A 156 -18.40 -21.66 -8.75
C SER A 156 -18.83 -23.08 -8.41
N GLY A 157 -17.92 -24.06 -8.45
CA GLY A 157 -18.18 -25.45 -8.06
C GLY A 157 -18.72 -26.35 -9.16
N MET A 158 -18.75 -25.91 -10.42
CA MET A 158 -19.24 -26.73 -11.52
C MET A 158 -18.27 -27.87 -11.86
N LEU A 159 -18.82 -29.04 -12.16
CA LEU A 159 -18.05 -30.20 -12.65
C LEU A 159 -17.69 -30.03 -14.13
N ASN A 160 -16.58 -30.62 -14.58
CA ASN A 160 -16.13 -30.51 -15.97
C ASN A 160 -17.19 -30.89 -16.98
N LYS A 161 -18.02 -31.93 -16.70
CA LYS A 161 -19.15 -32.35 -17.55
C LYS A 161 -20.20 -31.25 -17.70
N GLN A 162 -20.53 -30.54 -16.60
CA GLN A 162 -21.49 -29.42 -16.62
C GLN A 162 -20.94 -28.24 -17.41
N ILE A 163 -19.66 -27.89 -17.21
CA ILE A 163 -18.96 -26.84 -17.96
C ILE A 163 -18.94 -27.19 -19.45
N ALA A 164 -18.63 -28.43 -19.80
CA ALA A 164 -18.63 -28.90 -21.20
C ALA A 164 -20.00 -28.71 -21.86
N GLY A 165 -21.07 -29.08 -21.17
CA GLY A 165 -22.46 -28.86 -21.66
C GLY A 165 -22.77 -27.38 -21.85
N GLN A 166 -22.40 -26.53 -20.89
CA GLN A 166 -22.68 -25.08 -20.96
C GLN A 166 -21.86 -24.38 -22.05
N LEU A 167 -20.64 -24.80 -22.29
CA LEU A 167 -19.72 -24.23 -23.27
C LEU A 167 -19.83 -24.86 -24.67
N GLY A 168 -20.67 -25.87 -24.85
CA GLY A 168 -20.85 -26.59 -26.12
C GLY A 168 -19.58 -27.31 -26.61
N THR A 169 -18.79 -27.91 -25.70
CA THR A 169 -17.51 -28.53 -26.01
C THR A 169 -17.36 -29.92 -25.34
N ALA A 170 -16.30 -30.65 -25.66
CA ALA A 170 -16.02 -31.92 -25.02
C ALA A 170 -15.43 -31.76 -23.59
N GLU A 171 -15.74 -32.66 -22.67
CA GLU A 171 -15.20 -32.66 -21.31
C GLU A 171 -13.66 -32.66 -21.27
N ASN A 172 -13.04 -33.39 -22.22
CA ASN A 172 -11.58 -33.41 -22.34
C ASN A 172 -10.98 -32.05 -22.69
N THR A 173 -11.68 -31.23 -23.52
CA THR A 173 -11.31 -29.86 -23.85
C THR A 173 -11.36 -28.97 -22.62
N VAL A 174 -12.40 -29.13 -21.77
CA VAL A 174 -12.51 -28.41 -20.50
C VAL A 174 -11.35 -28.76 -19.57
N LYS A 175 -10.98 -30.06 -19.46
CA LYS A 175 -9.83 -30.49 -18.66
C LYS A 175 -8.52 -29.81 -19.12
N VAL A 176 -8.31 -29.71 -20.44
CA VAL A 176 -7.12 -29.04 -21.00
C VAL A 176 -7.12 -27.54 -20.67
N HIS A 177 -8.23 -26.83 -20.88
CA HIS A 177 -8.32 -25.40 -20.53
C HIS A 177 -8.12 -25.17 -19.04
N ARG A 178 -8.74 -25.99 -18.19
CA ARG A 178 -8.55 -25.95 -16.74
C ARG A 178 -7.09 -26.14 -16.34
N SER A 179 -6.42 -27.15 -16.88
CA SER A 179 -5.01 -27.44 -16.59
C SER A 179 -4.11 -26.26 -16.96
N ARG A 180 -4.28 -25.72 -18.17
CA ARG A 180 -3.52 -24.55 -18.65
C ARG A 180 -3.77 -23.31 -17.81
N ALA A 181 -5.03 -23.07 -17.43
CA ALA A 181 -5.38 -21.95 -16.60
C ALA A 181 -4.80 -22.05 -15.18
N MET A 182 -4.84 -23.25 -14.57
CA MET A 182 -4.20 -23.49 -13.27
C MET A 182 -2.68 -23.27 -13.31
N GLU A 183 -2.03 -23.73 -14.39
CA GLU A 183 -0.59 -23.52 -14.61
C GLU A 183 -0.26 -22.02 -14.72
N LYS A 184 -0.95 -21.27 -15.59
CA LYS A 184 -0.75 -19.82 -15.79
C LYS A 184 -1.05 -19.01 -14.52
N MET A 185 -2.06 -19.42 -13.76
CA MET A 185 -2.41 -18.80 -12.47
C MET A 185 -1.44 -19.21 -11.34
N HIS A 186 -0.57 -20.18 -11.57
CA HIS A 186 0.28 -20.81 -10.56
C HIS A 186 -0.54 -21.41 -9.39
N ALA A 187 -1.74 -21.89 -9.66
CA ALA A 187 -2.62 -22.48 -8.66
C ALA A 187 -2.24 -23.95 -8.41
N GLN A 188 -1.88 -24.28 -7.18
CA GLN A 188 -1.47 -25.64 -6.79
C GLN A 188 -2.65 -26.56 -6.48
N SER A 189 -3.83 -25.99 -6.23
CA SER A 189 -5.05 -26.73 -5.95
C SER A 189 -6.29 -25.94 -6.40
N LEU A 190 -7.44 -26.64 -6.47
CA LEU A 190 -8.72 -25.97 -6.73
C LEU A 190 -9.04 -24.93 -5.64
N ALA A 191 -8.78 -25.25 -4.38
CA ALA A 191 -9.01 -24.31 -3.27
C ALA A 191 -8.14 -23.06 -3.40
N ASP A 192 -6.92 -23.19 -3.90
CA ASP A 192 -6.03 -22.10 -4.17
C ASP A 192 -6.54 -21.22 -5.32
N LEU A 193 -6.94 -21.83 -6.44
CA LEU A 193 -7.58 -21.12 -7.55
C LEU A 193 -8.82 -20.33 -7.09
N VAL A 194 -9.68 -20.91 -6.27
CA VAL A 194 -10.88 -20.25 -5.75
C VAL A 194 -10.48 -19.02 -4.93
N ARG A 195 -9.49 -19.13 -4.04
CA ARG A 195 -8.98 -17.98 -3.27
C ARG A 195 -8.45 -16.86 -4.19
N MET A 196 -7.69 -17.21 -5.23
CA MET A 196 -7.17 -16.27 -6.21
C MET A 196 -8.31 -15.54 -6.94
N ILE A 197 -9.33 -16.25 -7.40
CA ILE A 197 -10.48 -15.66 -8.09
C ILE A 197 -11.30 -14.75 -7.16
N VAL A 198 -11.47 -15.11 -5.89
CA VAL A 198 -12.13 -14.26 -4.90
C VAL A 198 -11.32 -12.98 -4.67
N LYS A 199 -9.98 -13.08 -4.57
CA LYS A 199 -9.08 -11.93 -4.41
C LYS A 199 -9.15 -10.98 -5.61
N LEU A 200 -9.23 -11.51 -6.85
CA LEU A 200 -9.38 -10.73 -8.08
C LEU A 200 -10.71 -9.97 -8.17
N LYS A 201 -11.80 -10.57 -7.70
CA LYS A 201 -13.13 -9.92 -7.72
C LYS A 201 -13.24 -8.76 -6.71
N GLY A 202 -12.25 -8.63 -5.79
CA GLY A 202 -12.32 -7.70 -4.69
C GLY A 202 -13.42 -8.08 -3.68
N PRO A 203 -13.53 -7.40 -2.53
CA PRO A 203 -14.72 -7.53 -1.69
C PRO A 203 -15.90 -7.04 -2.51
N SER A 204 -16.84 -7.97 -2.82
CA SER A 204 -18.11 -7.62 -3.47
C SER A 204 -18.66 -6.38 -2.78
N LYS A 205 -18.77 -5.23 -3.50
CA LYS A 205 -19.66 -4.17 -3.06
C LYS A 205 -21.02 -4.85 -2.88
N LYS A 206 -21.39 -5.13 -1.63
CA LYS A 206 -22.76 -5.49 -1.31
C LYS A 206 -23.59 -4.33 -1.87
N ALA A 207 -24.36 -4.63 -2.91
CA ALA A 207 -25.43 -3.77 -3.36
C ALA A 207 -26.34 -3.55 -2.15
N SER A 208 -26.40 -2.32 -1.70
CA SER A 208 -27.47 -1.81 -0.83
C SER A 208 -28.53 -1.22 -1.71
#